data_0d86de8b28329aed0911cb17a5620015
#
_entry.id   0d86de8b28329aed0911cb17a5620015
#
_cell.length_a   1.000
_cell.length_b   1.000
_cell.length_c   1.000
_cell.angle_alpha   90.00
_cell.angle_beta   90.00
_cell.angle_gamma   90.00
#
_symmetry.space_group_name_H-M   'P 1'
#
loop_
_entity.id
_entity.type
_entity.pdbx_description
1 polymer ?
#
loop_
_entity_poly.entity_id
_entity_poly.type
_entity_poly.pdbx_seq_one_letter_code
_entity_poly.pdbx_strand_id
1 'polypeptide(L)'
;MPLAARRLRSLAVAFVVCALVLGIRLADLQGVRSASLAEAASGFRTRTYTLHAKRGDIVDSKGSVLATSIERYNIGVNQKAIAQYKRYDKDGNLIGSGAAAAAEQLAPLLKMDRAELGGLLLGGEKKKSFVYVKKDVSPDLWRKVNALRITGIEPEQYMKREYPNGAVAGNVLGYTGQVQNEPGQIKGQAGIEKSQEAALAGKNGSLTVEVAGGGAVLPNGKRKESAAKNGSTVKLTIDRDLQNQLMKAVDDSVKANNAEWGAAVVVEIGTGRILALVDSGSPNPASLGSTASSNWGSRAVQAPVEPGSTGKLITFSGSIDQKKVTPESVFTVPYSITMPNGEKVHDNDSHGTERMTVAGILAKSYNTGLIQIGDKVTDAKRYDYMKKFGIGSKTGVELPAESRGRLTQPSSWGPRGRYTTMFGQGWSATTVQLGQMVATIGNGGVKVPLHIVESVVDADGNEKPVAPEKKERVISADSAATMLKMMQAVTDKDSTGYLARVEGYNVAGKTGTAQVPDANGKLTKRVGTFVGVLPADKPQIAVAVTVFNGKGAGYGGEVAAPVFSNVAHFAVRQLGIAPSTEPLFKYPWYEYQIGKND
;
A
#
# COMPACT_ATOMS: atom_id res chain seq x y z
N MET A 1 -56.61 -36.21 -75.77
CA MET A 1 -55.57 -35.20 -75.71
C MET A 1 -54.22 -35.83 -76.03
N PRO A 2 -53.48 -35.28 -76.96
CA PRO A 2 -52.22 -35.90 -77.38
C PRO A 2 -51.20 -35.86 -76.19
N LEU A 3 -50.38 -36.90 -76.03
CA LEU A 3 -49.38 -37.09 -74.96
C LEU A 3 -48.49 -35.87 -74.76
N ALA A 4 -48.20 -35.12 -75.81
CA ALA A 4 -47.43 -33.84 -75.78
C ALA A 4 -48.08 -32.71 -74.94
N ALA A 5 -49.41 -32.57 -75.03
CA ALA A 5 -50.10 -31.55 -74.25
C ALA A 5 -50.15 -31.80 -72.71
N ARG A 6 -50.16 -33.13 -72.34
CA ARG A 6 -50.05 -33.53 -70.94
C ARG A 6 -48.63 -33.24 -70.39
N ARG A 7 -47.60 -33.57 -71.16
CA ARG A 7 -46.20 -33.29 -70.80
C ARG A 7 -45.91 -31.80 -70.69
N LEU A 8 -46.46 -30.98 -71.59
CA LEU A 8 -46.31 -29.52 -71.53
C LEU A 8 -46.99 -28.92 -70.32
N ARG A 9 -48.21 -29.39 -69.95
CA ARG A 9 -48.88 -28.98 -68.71
C ARG A 9 -48.11 -29.38 -67.45
N SER A 10 -47.55 -30.58 -67.38
CA SER A 10 -46.74 -31.03 -66.26
C SER A 10 -45.47 -30.23 -66.16
N LEU A 11 -44.78 -29.89 -67.25
CA LEU A 11 -43.64 -28.97 -67.26
C LEU A 11 -43.99 -27.56 -66.81
N ALA A 12 -45.12 -26.98 -67.25
CA ALA A 12 -45.59 -25.69 -66.85
C ALA A 12 -45.93 -25.66 -65.35
N VAL A 13 -46.62 -26.68 -64.82
CA VAL A 13 -46.88 -26.83 -63.40
C VAL A 13 -45.59 -26.91 -62.58
N ALA A 14 -44.61 -27.74 -63.01
CA ALA A 14 -43.31 -27.85 -62.36
C ALA A 14 -42.57 -26.51 -62.33
N PHE A 15 -42.61 -25.76 -63.44
CA PHE A 15 -42.00 -24.42 -63.52
C PHE A 15 -42.65 -23.42 -62.55
N VAL A 16 -44.00 -23.40 -62.48
CA VAL A 16 -44.75 -22.54 -61.55
C VAL A 16 -44.44 -22.91 -60.10
N VAL A 17 -44.35 -24.21 -59.77
CA VAL A 17 -43.97 -24.66 -58.42
C VAL A 17 -42.55 -24.25 -58.09
N CYS A 18 -41.58 -24.41 -59.01
CA CYS A 18 -40.20 -23.93 -58.80
C CYS A 18 -40.14 -22.40 -58.62
N ALA A 19 -40.88 -21.62 -59.41
CA ALA A 19 -40.95 -20.17 -59.28
C ALA A 19 -41.55 -19.72 -57.93
N LEU A 20 -42.60 -20.43 -57.46
CA LEU A 20 -43.19 -20.20 -56.14
C LEU A 20 -42.21 -20.52 -55.01
N VAL A 21 -41.51 -21.63 -55.07
CA VAL A 21 -40.47 -21.99 -54.07
C VAL A 21 -39.34 -20.97 -54.04
N LEU A 22 -38.87 -20.51 -55.20
CA LEU A 22 -37.89 -19.44 -55.32
C LEU A 22 -38.41 -18.12 -54.78
N GLY A 23 -39.67 -17.76 -55.09
CA GLY A 23 -40.32 -16.55 -54.57
C GLY A 23 -40.47 -16.56 -53.04
N ILE A 24 -40.90 -17.69 -52.48
CA ILE A 24 -40.97 -17.89 -51.02
C ILE A 24 -39.57 -17.79 -50.39
N ARG A 25 -38.57 -18.43 -51.00
CA ARG A 25 -37.21 -18.34 -50.49
C ARG A 25 -36.61 -16.95 -50.59
N LEU A 26 -36.95 -16.22 -51.64
CA LEU A 26 -36.50 -14.81 -51.78
C LEU A 26 -37.18 -13.92 -50.74
N ALA A 27 -38.47 -14.10 -50.48
CA ALA A 27 -39.21 -13.40 -49.45
C ALA A 27 -38.67 -13.72 -48.03
N ASP A 28 -38.32 -14.98 -47.76
CA ASP A 28 -37.64 -15.41 -46.52
C ASP A 28 -36.29 -14.70 -46.35
N LEU A 29 -35.45 -14.72 -47.38
CA LEU A 29 -34.12 -14.12 -47.33
C LEU A 29 -34.11 -12.59 -47.29
N GLN A 30 -35.00 -11.94 -48.05
CA GLN A 30 -35.06 -10.46 -48.16
C GLN A 30 -36.00 -9.81 -47.15
N GLY A 31 -37.00 -10.55 -46.64
CA GLY A 31 -37.93 -10.07 -45.63
C GLY A 31 -37.57 -10.56 -44.23
N VAL A 32 -37.84 -11.86 -43.98
CA VAL A 32 -37.80 -12.41 -42.62
C VAL A 32 -36.36 -12.50 -42.07
N ARG A 33 -35.40 -12.89 -42.89
CA ARG A 33 -33.98 -13.07 -42.48
C ARG A 33 -33.05 -11.94 -42.89
N SER A 34 -33.55 -10.89 -43.53
CA SER A 34 -32.72 -9.80 -44.06
C SER A 34 -31.90 -9.13 -42.95
N ALA A 35 -32.50 -8.86 -41.78
CA ALA A 35 -31.85 -8.25 -40.65
C ALA A 35 -30.75 -9.17 -40.06
N SER A 36 -31.04 -10.44 -39.84
CA SER A 36 -30.08 -11.41 -39.29
C SER A 36 -28.93 -11.70 -40.26
N LEU A 37 -29.19 -11.77 -41.56
CA LEU A 37 -28.16 -11.93 -42.59
C LEU A 37 -27.28 -10.67 -42.74
N ALA A 38 -27.91 -9.48 -42.64
CA ALA A 38 -27.17 -8.21 -42.63
C ALA A 38 -26.31 -8.08 -41.38
N GLU A 39 -26.78 -8.51 -40.20
CA GLU A 39 -26.02 -8.53 -38.96
C GLU A 39 -24.85 -9.53 -39.04
N ALA A 40 -25.08 -10.78 -39.53
CA ALA A 40 -24.03 -11.75 -39.78
C ALA A 40 -22.99 -11.23 -40.77
N ALA A 41 -23.41 -10.61 -41.86
CA ALA A 41 -22.51 -10.03 -42.87
C ALA A 41 -21.70 -8.85 -42.30
N SER A 42 -22.32 -8.02 -41.43
CA SER A 42 -21.64 -6.91 -40.76
C SER A 42 -20.59 -7.44 -39.77
N GLY A 43 -20.84 -8.54 -39.07
CA GLY A 43 -19.89 -9.18 -38.17
C GLY A 43 -18.57 -9.59 -38.85
N PHE A 44 -18.62 -10.02 -40.13
CA PHE A 44 -17.42 -10.29 -40.92
C PHE A 44 -16.69 -9.04 -41.43
N ARG A 45 -17.36 -7.90 -41.47
CA ARG A 45 -16.83 -6.62 -41.96
C ARG A 45 -16.48 -5.61 -40.89
N THR A 46 -16.70 -5.94 -39.61
CA THR A 46 -16.39 -5.03 -38.52
C THR A 46 -15.28 -5.58 -37.64
N ARG A 47 -14.43 -4.68 -37.14
CA ARG A 47 -13.48 -4.96 -36.06
C ARG A 47 -13.75 -4.01 -34.91
N THR A 48 -13.75 -4.57 -33.71
CA THR A 48 -13.86 -3.80 -32.48
C THR A 48 -12.49 -3.73 -31.81
N TYR A 49 -12.04 -2.49 -31.59
CA TYR A 49 -10.84 -2.18 -30.86
C TYR A 49 -11.23 -1.72 -29.45
N THR A 50 -10.49 -2.17 -28.44
CA THR A 50 -10.63 -1.67 -27.09
C THR A 50 -9.94 -0.30 -26.97
N LEU A 51 -10.67 0.71 -26.51
CA LEU A 51 -10.10 1.99 -26.10
C LEU A 51 -9.75 1.86 -24.63
N HIS A 52 -8.47 1.71 -24.32
CA HIS A 52 -8.02 1.51 -22.95
C HIS A 52 -8.22 2.78 -22.12
N ALA A 53 -8.93 2.65 -21.00
CA ALA A 53 -9.02 3.71 -20.00
C ALA A 53 -7.68 3.87 -19.29
N LYS A 54 -7.29 5.11 -18.98
CA LYS A 54 -6.17 5.40 -18.10
C LYS A 54 -6.58 5.03 -16.67
N ARG A 55 -5.78 4.16 -16.02
CA ARG A 55 -5.91 3.93 -14.58
C ARG A 55 -5.54 5.20 -13.83
N GLY A 56 -6.35 5.62 -12.86
CA GLY A 56 -6.18 6.86 -12.10
C GLY A 56 -4.82 6.97 -11.44
N ASP A 57 -4.36 8.17 -11.25
CA ASP A 57 -3.09 8.44 -10.59
C ASP A 57 -3.21 8.24 -9.07
N ILE A 58 -2.11 7.86 -8.42
CA ILE A 58 -1.98 7.93 -6.96
C ILE A 58 -0.99 9.06 -6.67
N VAL A 59 -1.40 10.01 -5.85
CA VAL A 59 -0.59 11.18 -5.51
C VAL A 59 -0.41 11.30 -4.00
N ASP A 60 0.66 11.95 -3.57
CA ASP A 60 0.91 12.25 -2.17
C ASP A 60 0.03 13.42 -1.68
N SER A 61 0.18 13.81 -0.40
CA SER A 61 -0.57 14.89 0.23
C SER A 61 -0.37 16.26 -0.45
N LYS A 62 0.72 16.44 -1.18
CA LYS A 62 1.08 17.67 -1.91
C LYS A 62 0.79 17.58 -3.41
N GLY A 63 0.21 16.48 -3.88
CA GLY A 63 -0.09 16.25 -5.30
C GLY A 63 1.07 15.68 -6.12
N SER A 64 2.19 15.29 -5.48
CA SER A 64 3.29 14.64 -6.18
C SER A 64 2.91 13.23 -6.62
N VAL A 65 3.18 12.89 -7.87
CA VAL A 65 2.80 11.59 -8.43
C VAL A 65 3.62 10.46 -7.81
N LEU A 66 2.92 9.48 -7.23
CA LEU A 66 3.48 8.25 -6.69
C LEU A 66 3.29 7.05 -7.63
N ALA A 67 2.15 7.01 -8.32
CA ALA A 67 1.87 6.03 -9.37
C ALA A 67 1.02 6.67 -10.47
N THR A 68 1.37 6.40 -11.74
CA THR A 68 0.64 6.92 -12.90
C THR A 68 0.53 5.87 -14.00
N SER A 69 -0.31 6.11 -14.99
CA SER A 69 -0.42 5.27 -16.17
C SER A 69 -0.01 6.04 -17.40
N ILE A 70 0.90 5.48 -18.17
CA ILE A 70 1.39 6.07 -19.42
C ILE A 70 1.04 5.18 -20.59
N GLU A 71 0.80 5.82 -21.72
CA GLU A 71 0.53 5.13 -22.98
C GLU A 71 1.82 4.52 -23.54
N ARG A 72 1.75 3.26 -23.96
CA ARG A 72 2.84 2.52 -24.60
C ARG A 72 2.32 1.70 -25.78
N TYR A 73 3.21 1.32 -26.65
CA TYR A 73 2.92 0.50 -27.81
C TYR A 73 3.85 -0.70 -27.87
N ASN A 74 3.29 -1.86 -28.21
CA ASN A 74 4.06 -2.96 -28.73
C ASN A 74 3.93 -2.92 -30.25
N ILE A 75 5.03 -2.94 -30.96
CA ILE A 75 5.06 -3.00 -32.43
C ILE A 75 5.10 -4.46 -32.82
N GLY A 76 4.11 -4.89 -33.55
CA GLY A 76 4.01 -6.21 -34.15
C GLY A 76 4.15 -6.19 -35.66
N VAL A 77 4.40 -7.37 -36.24
CA VAL A 77 4.39 -7.58 -37.69
C VAL A 77 3.45 -8.71 -38.05
N ASN A 78 2.63 -8.47 -39.05
CA ASN A 78 1.94 -9.51 -39.82
C ASN A 78 2.84 -9.98 -40.95
N GLN A 79 3.50 -11.13 -40.75
CA GLN A 79 4.48 -11.67 -41.71
C GLN A 79 3.88 -12.05 -43.08
N LYS A 80 2.55 -12.20 -43.15
CA LYS A 80 1.86 -12.44 -44.42
C LYS A 80 1.65 -11.14 -45.19
N ALA A 81 1.26 -10.09 -44.47
CA ALA A 81 0.95 -8.77 -45.06
C ALA A 81 2.22 -8.03 -45.48
N ILE A 82 3.31 -8.10 -44.72
CA ILE A 82 4.54 -7.37 -45.01
C ILE A 82 5.18 -7.77 -46.33
N ALA A 83 4.93 -8.97 -46.85
CA ALA A 83 5.38 -9.40 -48.15
C ALA A 83 4.84 -8.50 -49.31
N GLN A 84 3.71 -7.85 -49.09
CA GLN A 84 3.07 -6.94 -50.05
C GLN A 84 3.57 -5.49 -49.94
N TYR A 85 4.43 -5.18 -48.97
CA TYR A 85 4.97 -3.83 -48.82
C TYR A 85 5.82 -3.44 -50.02
N LYS A 86 5.61 -2.20 -50.52
CA LYS A 86 6.37 -1.61 -51.61
C LYS A 86 6.83 -0.23 -51.18
N ARG A 87 8.13 0.05 -51.36
CA ARG A 87 8.75 1.34 -51.11
C ARG A 87 9.02 2.02 -52.41
N TYR A 88 8.57 3.29 -52.51
CA TYR A 88 8.79 4.15 -53.67
C TYR A 88 9.66 5.33 -53.28
N ASP A 89 10.43 5.84 -54.22
CA ASP A 89 11.13 7.13 -54.10
C ASP A 89 10.16 8.30 -54.29
N LYS A 90 10.71 9.54 -54.26
CA LYS A 90 9.92 10.77 -54.44
C LYS A 90 9.38 10.91 -55.87
N ASP A 91 10.00 10.23 -56.82
CA ASP A 91 9.66 10.27 -58.26
C ASP A 91 8.69 9.12 -58.64
N GLY A 92 8.31 8.29 -57.65
CA GLY A 92 7.37 7.18 -57.84
C GLY A 92 8.01 5.88 -58.31
N ASN A 93 9.35 5.76 -58.35
CA ASN A 93 10.04 4.54 -58.73
C ASN A 93 10.09 3.55 -57.57
N LEU A 94 9.90 2.25 -57.85
CA LEU A 94 10.00 1.18 -56.85
C LEU A 94 11.48 0.97 -56.48
N ILE A 95 11.84 1.29 -55.24
CA ILE A 95 13.21 1.15 -54.71
C ILE A 95 13.40 0.00 -53.72
N GLY A 96 12.32 -0.71 -53.36
CA GLY A 96 12.41 -1.88 -52.49
C GLY A 96 11.04 -2.49 -52.19
N SER A 97 11.03 -3.75 -51.75
CA SER A 97 9.80 -4.43 -51.41
C SER A 97 9.96 -5.42 -50.22
N GLY A 98 8.85 -5.77 -49.60
CA GLY A 98 8.77 -6.78 -48.58
C GLY A 98 9.54 -6.48 -47.28
N ALA A 99 9.91 -7.51 -46.57
CA ALA A 99 10.56 -7.46 -45.26
C ALA A 99 11.93 -6.71 -45.31
N ALA A 100 12.70 -6.86 -46.38
CA ALA A 100 14.00 -6.23 -46.51
C ALA A 100 13.90 -4.68 -46.59
N ALA A 101 12.99 -4.17 -47.43
CA ALA A 101 12.75 -2.74 -47.55
C ALA A 101 12.13 -2.14 -46.28
N ALA A 102 11.29 -2.91 -45.58
CA ALA A 102 10.75 -2.51 -44.28
C ALA A 102 11.84 -2.45 -43.21
N ALA A 103 12.72 -3.46 -43.14
CA ALA A 103 13.82 -3.50 -42.18
C ALA A 103 14.78 -2.34 -42.35
N GLU A 104 15.06 -1.93 -43.60
CA GLU A 104 15.93 -0.79 -43.88
C GLU A 104 15.44 0.51 -43.25
N GLN A 105 14.12 0.75 -43.23
CA GLN A 105 13.52 1.95 -42.65
C GLN A 105 13.31 1.84 -41.15
N LEU A 106 12.96 0.66 -40.64
CA LEU A 106 12.63 0.44 -39.24
C LEU A 106 13.86 0.27 -38.35
N ALA A 107 14.93 -0.37 -38.83
CA ALA A 107 16.13 -0.66 -38.06
C ALA A 107 16.73 0.56 -37.35
N PRO A 108 16.95 1.70 -38.04
CA PRO A 108 17.51 2.89 -37.38
C PRO A 108 16.56 3.48 -36.33
N LEU A 109 15.25 3.50 -36.58
CA LEU A 109 14.25 4.00 -35.63
C LEU A 109 14.13 3.11 -34.40
N LEU A 110 14.12 1.79 -34.60
CA LEU A 110 13.96 0.82 -33.54
C LEU A 110 15.28 0.50 -32.82
N LYS A 111 16.42 1.00 -33.33
CA LYS A 111 17.77 0.68 -32.84
C LYS A 111 17.99 -0.83 -32.78
N MET A 112 17.71 -1.52 -33.89
CA MET A 112 17.87 -2.96 -34.07
C MET A 112 18.81 -3.23 -35.23
N ASP A 113 19.48 -4.39 -35.22
CA ASP A 113 20.26 -4.83 -36.38
C ASP A 113 19.35 -5.07 -37.59
N ARG A 114 19.78 -4.63 -38.77
CA ARG A 114 18.97 -4.70 -40.00
C ARG A 114 18.72 -6.14 -40.45
N ALA A 115 19.71 -7.03 -40.33
CA ALA A 115 19.59 -8.39 -40.79
C ALA A 115 18.71 -9.21 -39.84
N GLU A 116 18.89 -9.02 -38.53
CA GLU A 116 18.06 -9.63 -37.50
C GLU A 116 16.59 -9.20 -37.65
N LEU A 117 16.35 -7.90 -37.79
CA LEU A 117 15.01 -7.35 -38.00
C LEU A 117 14.40 -7.88 -39.30
N GLY A 118 15.18 -7.91 -40.39
CA GLY A 118 14.75 -8.47 -41.67
C GLY A 118 14.31 -9.91 -41.57
N GLY A 119 15.06 -10.74 -40.88
CA GLY A 119 14.71 -12.13 -40.57
C GLY A 119 13.42 -12.27 -39.79
N LEU A 120 13.26 -11.43 -38.72
CA LEU A 120 12.05 -11.41 -37.91
C LEU A 120 10.81 -10.99 -38.71
N LEU A 121 10.93 -9.99 -39.58
CA LEU A 121 9.85 -9.53 -40.44
C LEU A 121 9.49 -10.53 -41.51
N LEU A 122 10.49 -11.19 -42.11
CA LEU A 122 10.29 -12.20 -43.14
C LEU A 122 9.59 -13.45 -42.57
N GLY A 123 10.00 -13.89 -41.39
CA GLY A 123 9.54 -15.15 -40.77
C GLY A 123 10.06 -16.41 -41.48
N GLY A 124 9.70 -17.60 -40.91
CA GLY A 124 10.04 -18.89 -41.48
C GLY A 124 9.03 -19.39 -42.53
N GLU A 125 9.06 -20.70 -42.80
CA GLU A 125 8.12 -21.38 -43.75
C GLU A 125 6.65 -21.10 -43.39
N LYS A 126 6.28 -21.18 -42.10
CA LYS A 126 4.94 -20.87 -41.60
C LYS A 126 4.87 -19.41 -41.11
N LYS A 127 4.42 -18.52 -42.01
CA LYS A 127 4.23 -17.10 -41.68
C LYS A 127 3.10 -16.88 -40.67
N LYS A 128 3.38 -16.14 -39.61
CA LYS A 128 2.44 -15.80 -38.55
C LYS A 128 1.67 -14.51 -38.87
N SER A 129 0.43 -14.44 -38.42
CA SER A 129 -0.39 -13.23 -38.59
C SER A 129 0.03 -12.10 -37.63
N PHE A 130 0.74 -12.41 -36.52
CA PHE A 130 1.28 -11.42 -35.58
C PHE A 130 2.53 -11.97 -34.89
N VAL A 131 3.61 -11.18 -34.89
CA VAL A 131 4.84 -11.41 -34.11
C VAL A 131 5.31 -10.08 -33.56
N TYR A 132 5.69 -10.03 -32.28
CA TYR A 132 6.26 -8.83 -31.70
C TYR A 132 7.63 -8.50 -32.31
N VAL A 133 7.79 -7.26 -32.76
CA VAL A 133 9.06 -6.68 -33.25
C VAL A 133 9.76 -5.95 -32.13
N LYS A 134 9.06 -5.04 -31.46
CA LYS A 134 9.58 -4.30 -30.32
C LYS A 134 8.46 -3.99 -29.33
N LYS A 135 8.74 -4.22 -28.04
CA LYS A 135 7.80 -3.91 -26.96
C LYS A 135 8.16 -2.62 -26.25
N ASP A 136 7.20 -2.07 -25.51
CA ASP A 136 7.33 -0.91 -24.62
C ASP A 136 7.84 0.36 -25.33
N VAL A 137 7.28 0.66 -26.49
CA VAL A 137 7.65 1.78 -27.35
C VAL A 137 6.85 3.02 -26.93
N SER A 138 7.51 4.19 -26.90
CA SER A 138 6.85 5.46 -26.61
C SER A 138 5.90 5.88 -27.75
N PRO A 139 4.86 6.69 -27.44
CA PRO A 139 3.95 7.24 -28.47
C PRO A 139 4.70 8.00 -29.58
N ASP A 140 5.77 8.70 -29.23
CA ASP A 140 6.57 9.45 -30.20
C ASP A 140 7.30 8.54 -31.18
N LEU A 141 7.89 7.45 -30.68
CA LEU A 141 8.56 6.48 -31.55
C LEU A 141 7.53 5.75 -32.41
N TRP A 142 6.38 5.37 -31.83
CA TRP A 142 5.30 4.79 -32.61
C TRP A 142 4.82 5.72 -33.73
N ARG A 143 4.61 7.02 -33.47
CA ARG A 143 4.23 8.00 -34.50
C ARG A 143 5.23 8.03 -35.65
N LYS A 144 6.55 7.99 -35.39
CA LYS A 144 7.59 7.92 -36.40
C LYS A 144 7.52 6.65 -37.24
N VAL A 145 7.31 5.49 -36.57
CA VAL A 145 7.14 4.22 -37.25
C VAL A 145 5.88 4.20 -38.12
N ASN A 146 4.76 4.66 -37.58
CA ASN A 146 3.47 4.70 -38.30
C ASN A 146 3.48 5.64 -39.50
N ALA A 147 4.27 6.73 -39.45
CA ALA A 147 4.44 7.66 -40.56
C ALA A 147 5.09 7.01 -41.78
N LEU A 148 5.84 5.93 -41.63
CA LEU A 148 6.42 5.15 -42.71
C LEU A 148 5.37 4.36 -43.51
N ARG A 149 4.15 4.20 -42.97
CA ARG A 149 3.02 3.50 -43.62
C ARG A 149 3.38 2.09 -44.15
N ILE A 150 4.21 1.35 -43.39
CA ILE A 150 4.67 0.04 -43.80
C ILE A 150 3.52 -0.98 -43.63
N THR A 151 3.06 -1.54 -44.73
CA THR A 151 2.02 -2.58 -44.72
C THR A 151 2.46 -3.76 -43.85
N GLY A 152 1.59 -4.21 -42.93
CA GLY A 152 1.84 -5.34 -42.05
C GLY A 152 2.54 -4.98 -40.74
N ILE A 153 2.90 -3.72 -40.49
CA ILE A 153 3.31 -3.26 -39.17
C ILE A 153 2.04 -2.81 -38.41
N GLU A 154 1.82 -3.41 -37.26
CA GLU A 154 0.62 -3.24 -36.46
C GLU A 154 0.98 -2.82 -35.02
N PRO A 155 0.31 -1.83 -34.42
CA PRO A 155 0.49 -1.48 -33.03
C PRO A 155 -0.46 -2.28 -32.13
N GLU A 156 0.03 -2.63 -30.96
CA GLU A 156 -0.79 -2.99 -29.82
C GLU A 156 -0.61 -1.90 -28.76
N GLN A 157 -1.60 -1.02 -28.64
CA GLN A 157 -1.63 0.03 -27.63
C GLN A 157 -1.99 -0.54 -26.28
N TYR A 158 -1.31 -0.12 -25.21
CA TYR A 158 -1.66 -0.49 -23.84
C TYR A 158 -1.28 0.62 -22.87
N MET A 159 -1.85 0.57 -21.65
CA MET A 159 -1.51 1.46 -20.55
C MET A 159 -0.52 0.76 -19.63
N LYS A 160 0.69 1.33 -19.51
CA LYS A 160 1.72 0.87 -18.58
C LYS A 160 1.60 1.60 -17.26
N ARG A 161 1.59 0.87 -16.15
CA ARG A 161 1.66 1.47 -14.82
C ARG A 161 3.11 1.81 -14.48
N GLU A 162 3.36 3.05 -14.06
CA GLU A 162 4.67 3.54 -13.65
C GLU A 162 4.66 4.05 -12.21
N TYR A 163 5.79 3.86 -11.54
CA TYR A 163 6.04 4.27 -10.16
C TYR A 163 7.32 5.10 -10.14
N PRO A 164 7.23 6.42 -10.39
CA PRO A 164 8.40 7.26 -10.65
C PRO A 164 9.35 7.39 -9.47
N ASN A 165 8.90 7.08 -8.25
CA ASN A 165 9.69 7.17 -7.03
C ASN A 165 10.33 5.82 -6.61
N GLY A 166 10.29 4.81 -7.48
CA GLY A 166 10.90 3.50 -7.22
C GLY A 166 10.33 2.81 -5.98
N ALA A 167 11.16 2.52 -4.99
CA ALA A 167 10.76 1.82 -3.76
C ALA A 167 10.07 2.73 -2.71
N VAL A 168 10.06 4.06 -2.91
CA VAL A 168 9.41 4.99 -1.98
C VAL A 168 7.91 4.68 -1.91
N ALA A 169 7.43 4.39 -0.71
CA ALA A 169 6.06 3.94 -0.44
C ALA A 169 5.63 2.65 -1.16
N GLY A 170 6.55 1.82 -1.67
CA GLY A 170 6.22 0.63 -2.44
C GLY A 170 5.33 -0.37 -1.69
N ASN A 171 5.56 -0.57 -0.40
CA ASN A 171 4.74 -1.41 0.49
C ASN A 171 3.34 -0.81 0.76
N VAL A 172 3.17 0.52 0.63
CA VAL A 172 1.88 1.23 0.76
C VAL A 172 1.14 1.20 -0.57
N LEU A 173 1.82 1.59 -1.67
CA LEU A 173 1.23 1.62 -3.00
C LEU A 173 0.77 0.23 -3.44
N GLY A 174 1.59 -0.79 -3.15
CA GLY A 174 1.39 -2.11 -3.70
C GLY A 174 1.71 -2.13 -5.20
N TYR A 175 1.14 -3.06 -5.94
CA TYR A 175 1.44 -3.26 -7.36
C TYR A 175 0.22 -3.75 -8.12
N THR A 176 0.32 -3.64 -9.45
CA THR A 176 -0.69 -4.16 -10.39
C THR A 176 -0.21 -5.43 -11.08
N GLY A 177 -1.14 -6.26 -11.52
CA GLY A 177 -0.89 -7.44 -12.34
C GLY A 177 -1.84 -7.49 -13.53
N GLN A 178 -1.46 -8.26 -14.56
CA GLN A 178 -2.31 -8.50 -15.73
C GLN A 178 -3.56 -9.30 -15.34
N VAL A 179 -4.70 -8.95 -15.92
CA VAL A 179 -5.92 -9.74 -15.79
C VAL A 179 -5.82 -10.94 -16.74
N GLN A 180 -6.11 -12.13 -16.21
CA GLN A 180 -6.06 -13.35 -17.01
C GLN A 180 -7.08 -13.29 -18.16
N ASN A 181 -6.68 -13.63 -19.38
CA ASN A 181 -7.48 -13.59 -20.60
C ASN A 181 -7.95 -12.21 -21.09
N GLU A 182 -7.44 -11.11 -20.49
CA GLU A 182 -7.74 -9.74 -20.91
C GLU A 182 -6.44 -8.97 -21.19
N PRO A 183 -5.84 -9.16 -22.38
CA PRO A 183 -4.58 -8.51 -22.74
C PRO A 183 -4.64 -6.99 -22.59
N GLY A 184 -3.63 -6.40 -21.94
CA GLY A 184 -3.55 -4.95 -21.71
C GLY A 184 -4.36 -4.43 -20.52
N GLN A 185 -5.20 -5.26 -19.89
CA GLN A 185 -5.94 -4.87 -18.67
C GLN A 185 -5.14 -5.24 -17.42
N ILE A 186 -5.00 -4.28 -16.52
CA ILE A 186 -4.30 -4.44 -15.24
C ILE A 186 -5.26 -4.26 -14.07
N LYS A 187 -4.97 -4.96 -12.96
CA LYS A 187 -5.73 -4.89 -11.72
C LYS A 187 -4.79 -4.79 -10.53
N GLY A 188 -5.16 -4.03 -9.51
CA GLY A 188 -4.42 -3.94 -8.25
C GLY A 188 -4.36 -5.28 -7.52
N GLN A 189 -3.16 -5.70 -7.14
CA GLN A 189 -2.91 -6.98 -6.46
C GLN A 189 -2.60 -6.80 -4.97
N ALA A 190 -2.03 -5.66 -4.59
CA ALA A 190 -1.65 -5.33 -3.22
C ALA A 190 -1.77 -3.83 -2.94
N GLY A 191 -1.64 -3.42 -1.68
CA GLY A 191 -1.58 -2.03 -1.25
C GLY A 191 -2.80 -1.19 -1.67
N ILE A 192 -2.58 0.10 -1.84
CA ILE A 192 -3.58 1.07 -2.31
C ILE A 192 -4.09 0.72 -3.72
N GLU A 193 -3.21 0.21 -4.59
CA GLU A 193 -3.63 -0.28 -5.90
C GLU A 193 -4.80 -1.27 -5.80
N LYS A 194 -4.77 -2.16 -4.81
CA LYS A 194 -5.83 -3.15 -4.58
C LYS A 194 -7.01 -2.58 -3.81
N SER A 195 -6.77 -1.88 -2.72
CA SER A 195 -7.85 -1.40 -1.85
C SER A 195 -8.68 -0.30 -2.52
N GLN A 196 -8.08 0.48 -3.43
CA GLN A 196 -8.74 1.54 -4.18
C GLN A 196 -9.02 1.15 -5.64
N GLU A 197 -9.07 -0.16 -5.94
CA GLU A 197 -9.31 -0.65 -7.30
C GLU A 197 -10.56 -0.03 -7.94
N ALA A 198 -11.66 0.09 -7.18
CA ALA A 198 -12.93 0.63 -7.69
C ALA A 198 -12.82 2.10 -8.13
N ALA A 199 -11.96 2.88 -7.49
CA ALA A 199 -11.70 4.27 -7.85
C ALA A 199 -10.66 4.37 -8.97
N LEU A 200 -9.57 3.60 -8.86
CA LEU A 200 -8.43 3.67 -9.77
C LEU A 200 -8.71 3.04 -11.14
N ALA A 201 -9.44 1.92 -11.20
CA ALA A 201 -9.73 1.26 -12.46
C ALA A 201 -10.66 2.12 -13.31
N GLY A 202 -10.22 2.56 -14.46
CA GLY A 202 -11.10 3.18 -15.44
C GLY A 202 -12.06 2.16 -16.05
N LYS A 203 -12.91 2.62 -16.91
CA LYS A 203 -13.81 1.78 -17.72
C LYS A 203 -13.43 1.89 -19.18
N ASN A 204 -12.99 0.79 -19.77
CA ASN A 204 -12.60 0.75 -21.18
C ASN A 204 -13.77 1.15 -22.09
N GLY A 205 -13.45 1.87 -23.14
CA GLY A 205 -14.34 2.14 -24.27
C GLY A 205 -14.16 1.11 -25.39
N SER A 206 -14.86 1.31 -26.48
CA SER A 206 -14.73 0.50 -27.67
C SER A 206 -14.87 1.32 -28.95
N LEU A 207 -14.12 0.94 -29.97
CA LEU A 207 -14.22 1.51 -31.31
C LEU A 207 -14.50 0.37 -32.29
N THR A 208 -15.72 0.31 -32.79
CA THR A 208 -16.10 -0.63 -33.86
C THR A 208 -16.05 0.07 -35.20
N VAL A 209 -15.25 -0.43 -36.10
CA VAL A 209 -15.07 0.13 -37.46
C VAL A 209 -15.29 -0.96 -38.52
N GLU A 210 -15.73 -0.53 -39.68
CA GLU A 210 -15.89 -1.39 -40.85
C GLU A 210 -14.53 -1.56 -41.56
N VAL A 211 -14.18 -2.79 -41.92
CA VAL A 211 -12.90 -3.16 -42.53
C VAL A 211 -13.10 -3.85 -43.86
N ALA A 212 -12.18 -3.65 -44.79
CA ALA A 212 -12.11 -4.39 -46.07
C ALA A 212 -11.62 -5.83 -45.84
N GLY A 213 -11.73 -6.68 -46.82
CA GLY A 213 -11.32 -8.10 -46.78
C GLY A 213 -9.84 -8.30 -46.42
N GLY A 214 -8.97 -7.29 -46.59
CA GLY A 214 -7.57 -7.28 -46.15
C GLY A 214 -7.34 -6.70 -44.75
N GLY A 215 -8.42 -6.34 -44.01
CA GLY A 215 -8.34 -5.78 -42.66
C GLY A 215 -8.09 -4.24 -42.60
N ALA A 216 -7.98 -3.55 -43.73
CA ALA A 216 -7.86 -2.10 -43.78
C ALA A 216 -9.18 -1.43 -43.39
N VAL A 217 -9.11 -0.43 -42.52
CA VAL A 217 -10.30 0.36 -42.11
C VAL A 217 -10.84 1.12 -43.32
N LEU A 218 -12.14 1.00 -43.55
CA LEU A 218 -12.82 1.72 -44.64
C LEU A 218 -13.05 3.18 -44.22
N PRO A 219 -12.52 4.18 -44.93
CA PRO A 219 -12.63 5.61 -44.54
C PRO A 219 -14.09 6.07 -44.39
N ASN A 220 -14.98 5.56 -45.24
CA ASN A 220 -16.42 5.90 -45.24
C ASN A 220 -17.28 4.78 -44.65
N GLY A 221 -16.67 3.77 -43.99
CA GLY A 221 -17.35 2.68 -43.32
C GLY A 221 -18.07 3.12 -42.05
N LYS A 222 -18.99 2.27 -41.57
CA LYS A 222 -19.67 2.53 -40.30
C LYS A 222 -18.68 2.57 -39.16
N ARG A 223 -18.83 3.58 -38.28
CA ARG A 223 -18.03 3.77 -37.07
C ARG A 223 -18.98 3.92 -35.88
N LYS A 224 -18.74 3.10 -34.84
CA LYS A 224 -19.42 3.21 -33.55
C LYS A 224 -18.37 3.31 -32.46
N GLU A 225 -18.43 4.39 -31.70
CA GLU A 225 -17.48 4.62 -30.63
C GLU A 225 -18.20 4.74 -29.29
N SER A 226 -17.66 4.08 -28.27
CA SER A 226 -17.99 4.29 -26.87
C SER A 226 -16.72 4.78 -26.19
N ALA A 227 -16.72 6.00 -25.69
CA ALA A 227 -15.54 6.60 -25.08
C ALA A 227 -15.11 5.83 -23.82
N ALA A 228 -13.81 5.72 -23.61
CA ALA A 228 -13.25 5.23 -22.35
C ALA A 228 -13.50 6.25 -21.24
N LYS A 229 -13.73 5.76 -20.02
CA LYS A 229 -13.80 6.60 -18.81
C LYS A 229 -12.58 6.32 -17.96
N ASN A 230 -11.73 7.32 -17.75
CA ASN A 230 -10.53 7.18 -16.93
C ASN A 230 -10.88 6.95 -15.46
N GLY A 231 -9.98 6.28 -14.74
CA GLY A 231 -10.08 6.12 -13.29
C GLY A 231 -9.85 7.44 -12.56
N SER A 232 -10.33 7.50 -11.32
CA SER A 232 -10.16 8.64 -10.42
C SER A 232 -8.77 8.69 -9.83
N THR A 233 -8.26 9.88 -9.57
CA THR A 233 -7.01 10.07 -8.82
C THR A 233 -7.27 9.83 -7.34
N VAL A 234 -6.41 9.04 -6.70
CA VAL A 234 -6.43 8.80 -5.25
C VAL A 234 -5.33 9.65 -4.61
N LYS A 235 -5.73 10.59 -3.77
CA LYS A 235 -4.81 11.42 -2.98
C LYS A 235 -4.58 10.77 -1.62
N LEU A 236 -3.31 10.58 -1.27
CA LEU A 236 -2.90 9.99 0.00
C LEU A 236 -2.54 11.07 1.02
N THR A 237 -2.61 10.70 2.31
CA THR A 237 -2.12 11.53 3.41
C THR A 237 -0.59 11.51 3.52
N ILE A 238 0.06 10.58 2.85
CA ILE A 238 1.52 10.39 2.84
C ILE A 238 2.21 11.63 2.28
N ASP A 239 3.21 12.14 3.01
CA ASP A 239 4.20 13.08 2.49
C ASP A 239 5.37 12.29 1.92
N ARG A 240 5.61 12.40 0.61
CA ARG A 240 6.64 11.62 -0.10
C ARG A 240 8.04 11.80 0.49
N ASP A 241 8.39 13.01 0.87
CA ASP A 241 9.74 13.33 1.32
C ASP A 241 9.96 12.79 2.75
N LEU A 242 8.95 12.92 3.62
CA LEU A 242 8.95 12.30 4.94
C LEU A 242 8.97 10.77 4.85
N GLN A 243 8.20 10.19 3.92
CA GLN A 243 8.19 8.75 3.64
C GLN A 243 9.58 8.25 3.23
N ASN A 244 10.26 8.97 2.35
CA ASN A 244 11.61 8.62 1.91
C ASN A 244 12.63 8.72 3.05
N GLN A 245 12.57 9.76 3.87
CA GLN A 245 13.45 9.94 5.02
C GLN A 245 13.23 8.84 6.07
N LEU A 246 11.97 8.52 6.37
CA LEU A 246 11.62 7.45 7.29
C LEU A 246 12.12 6.08 6.79
N MET A 247 11.93 5.80 5.50
CA MET A 247 12.41 4.56 4.87
C MET A 247 13.91 4.40 5.03
N LYS A 248 14.68 5.45 4.71
CA LYS A 248 16.12 5.46 4.88
C LYS A 248 16.54 5.22 6.35
N ALA A 249 15.92 5.91 7.30
CA ALA A 249 16.24 5.77 8.72
C ALA A 249 15.97 4.34 9.24
N VAL A 250 14.89 3.70 8.78
CA VAL A 250 14.56 2.32 9.14
C VAL A 250 15.55 1.33 8.49
N ASP A 251 15.85 1.49 7.21
CA ASP A 251 16.80 0.63 6.49
C ASP A 251 18.21 0.72 7.10
N ASP A 252 18.66 1.93 7.42
CA ASP A 252 19.96 2.17 8.07
C ASP A 252 20.02 1.50 9.44
N SER A 253 18.96 1.58 10.25
CA SER A 253 18.88 0.91 11.55
C SER A 253 18.88 -0.62 11.42
N VAL A 254 18.10 -1.17 10.49
CA VAL A 254 18.07 -2.61 10.22
C VAL A 254 19.45 -3.12 9.81
N LYS A 255 20.14 -2.39 8.93
CA LYS A 255 21.48 -2.73 8.48
C LYS A 255 22.52 -2.63 9.61
N ALA A 256 22.52 -1.52 10.35
CA ALA A 256 23.48 -1.27 11.44
C ALA A 256 23.35 -2.30 12.56
N ASN A 257 22.12 -2.73 12.87
CA ASN A 257 21.85 -3.70 13.93
C ASN A 257 21.75 -5.15 13.43
N ASN A 258 21.99 -5.39 12.13
CA ASN A 258 21.84 -6.70 11.52
C ASN A 258 20.48 -7.35 11.84
N ALA A 259 19.43 -6.52 11.84
CA ALA A 259 18.06 -6.92 12.15
C ALA A 259 17.41 -7.62 10.95
N GLU A 260 16.40 -8.45 11.20
CA GLU A 260 15.68 -9.13 10.14
C GLU A 260 14.76 -8.17 9.37
N TRP A 261 14.13 -7.23 10.07
CA TRP A 261 13.27 -6.19 9.49
C TRP A 261 13.02 -5.07 10.49
N GLY A 262 12.59 -3.93 9.96
CA GLY A 262 12.10 -2.79 10.71
C GLY A 262 10.85 -2.22 10.08
N ALA A 263 10.03 -1.55 10.89
CA ALA A 263 8.83 -0.85 10.45
C ALA A 263 8.60 0.41 11.28
N ALA A 264 8.02 1.44 10.66
CA ALA A 264 7.70 2.67 11.38
C ALA A 264 6.48 3.38 10.77
N VAL A 265 5.81 4.18 11.61
CA VAL A 265 4.67 5.02 11.22
C VAL A 265 4.77 6.39 11.85
N VAL A 266 4.41 7.42 11.09
CA VAL A 266 4.21 8.80 11.56
C VAL A 266 2.73 9.16 11.41
N VAL A 267 2.09 9.52 12.51
CA VAL A 267 0.66 9.84 12.58
C VAL A 267 0.49 11.29 12.98
N GLU A 268 -0.35 12.02 12.27
CA GLU A 268 -0.80 13.37 12.67
C GLU A 268 -1.85 13.27 13.77
N ILE A 269 -1.57 13.89 14.90
CA ILE A 269 -2.45 13.85 16.08
C ILE A 269 -3.70 14.70 15.81
N GLY A 270 -4.86 14.19 16.23
CA GLY A 270 -6.15 14.88 16.09
C GLY A 270 -6.90 14.58 14.79
N THR A 271 -6.19 14.26 13.72
CA THR A 271 -6.78 13.89 12.42
C THR A 271 -6.72 12.39 12.14
N GLY A 272 -5.69 11.69 12.61
CA GLY A 272 -5.45 10.28 12.31
C GLY A 272 -4.81 10.05 10.93
N ARG A 273 -4.40 11.10 10.22
CA ARG A 273 -3.67 11.01 8.95
C ARG A 273 -2.34 10.30 9.16
N ILE A 274 -2.04 9.30 8.36
CA ILE A 274 -0.72 8.67 8.32
C ILE A 274 0.14 9.47 7.34
N LEU A 275 1.13 10.17 7.88
CA LEU A 275 2.03 11.03 7.09
C LEU A 275 3.17 10.25 6.45
N ALA A 276 3.57 9.14 7.08
CA ALA A 276 4.53 8.17 6.54
C ALA A 276 4.31 6.79 7.15
N LEU A 277 4.49 5.74 6.36
CA LEU A 277 4.37 4.33 6.75
C LEU A 277 5.38 3.50 5.98
N VAL A 278 6.35 2.92 6.68
CA VAL A 278 7.45 2.22 6.02
C VAL A 278 7.73 0.86 6.63
N ASP A 279 8.27 0.00 5.79
CA ASP A 279 8.92 -1.25 6.15
C ASP A 279 10.31 -1.28 5.51
N SER A 280 11.29 -1.87 6.19
CA SER A 280 12.63 -2.07 5.62
C SER A 280 12.57 -2.97 4.39
N GLY A 281 13.40 -2.67 3.40
CA GLY A 281 13.44 -3.39 2.14
C GLY A 281 12.14 -3.24 1.35
N SER A 282 11.53 -2.06 1.38
CA SER A 282 10.34 -1.72 0.58
C SER A 282 10.53 -2.08 -0.89
N PRO A 283 9.58 -2.78 -1.55
CA PRO A 283 9.71 -3.20 -2.93
C PRO A 283 9.60 -2.02 -3.90
N ASN A 284 10.28 -2.12 -5.04
CA ASN A 284 9.92 -1.29 -6.18
C ASN A 284 8.75 -1.94 -6.93
N PRO A 285 7.55 -1.33 -6.96
CA PRO A 285 6.37 -1.93 -7.59
C PRO A 285 6.53 -2.20 -9.10
N ALA A 286 7.43 -1.46 -9.76
CA ALA A 286 7.74 -1.68 -11.17
C ALA A 286 8.66 -2.91 -11.42
N SER A 287 9.35 -3.42 -10.38
CA SER A 287 10.34 -4.49 -10.49
C SER A 287 10.39 -5.37 -9.24
N LEU A 288 9.30 -6.07 -8.96
CA LEU A 288 9.14 -6.91 -7.78
C LEU A 288 10.15 -8.08 -7.70
N GLY A 289 10.61 -8.57 -8.83
CA GLY A 289 11.56 -9.70 -8.91
C GLY A 289 12.90 -9.45 -8.22
N SER A 290 13.25 -8.19 -7.94
CA SER A 290 14.46 -7.81 -7.20
C SER A 290 14.29 -7.85 -5.67
N THR A 291 13.06 -8.09 -5.18
CA THR A 291 12.73 -8.04 -3.75
C THR A 291 12.06 -9.33 -3.32
N ALA A 292 12.44 -9.87 -2.16
CA ALA A 292 11.82 -11.07 -1.61
C ALA A 292 10.30 -10.87 -1.42
N SER A 293 9.51 -11.88 -1.75
CA SER A 293 8.04 -11.81 -1.69
C SER A 293 7.50 -11.52 -0.28
N SER A 294 8.24 -11.89 0.77
CA SER A 294 7.93 -11.54 2.15
C SER A 294 7.91 -10.02 2.43
N ASN A 295 8.48 -9.21 1.54
CA ASN A 295 8.54 -7.76 1.65
C ASN A 295 7.50 -7.03 0.76
N TRP A 296 6.67 -7.76 0.00
CA TRP A 296 5.71 -7.13 -0.91
C TRP A 296 4.50 -6.52 -0.19
N GLY A 297 4.20 -6.97 1.04
CA GLY A 297 3.18 -6.37 1.90
C GLY A 297 3.77 -5.42 2.93
N SER A 298 2.93 -4.74 3.71
CA SER A 298 3.37 -3.88 4.81
C SER A 298 3.41 -4.65 6.13
N ARG A 299 4.62 -4.90 6.66
CA ARG A 299 4.80 -5.47 8.00
C ARG A 299 4.29 -4.54 9.10
N ALA A 300 4.40 -3.22 8.88
CA ALA A 300 3.85 -2.23 9.82
C ALA A 300 2.37 -2.45 10.11
N VAL A 301 1.64 -3.05 9.17
CA VAL A 301 0.19 -3.31 9.23
C VAL A 301 -0.13 -4.79 9.45
N GLN A 302 0.74 -5.70 8.98
CA GLN A 302 0.45 -7.14 8.90
C GLN A 302 1.18 -7.99 9.93
N ALA A 303 2.33 -7.52 10.46
CA ALA A 303 3.19 -8.28 11.35
C ALA A 303 3.05 -7.80 12.81
N PRO A 304 2.18 -8.42 13.62
CA PRO A 304 2.05 -8.06 15.02
C PRO A 304 3.21 -8.63 15.83
N VAL A 305 3.70 -7.83 16.77
CA VAL A 305 4.76 -8.20 17.72
C VAL A 305 4.29 -7.98 19.15
N GLU A 306 4.88 -8.67 20.12
CA GLU A 306 4.74 -8.28 21.51
C GLU A 306 5.46 -6.95 21.74
N PRO A 307 4.77 -5.90 22.21
CA PRO A 307 5.35 -4.56 22.24
C PRO A 307 6.36 -4.37 23.39
N GLY A 308 6.42 -5.31 24.33
CA GLY A 308 7.20 -5.17 25.54
C GLY A 308 6.81 -3.92 26.32
N SER A 309 7.78 -3.25 26.91
CA SER A 309 7.52 -2.11 27.81
C SER A 309 6.80 -0.90 27.19
N THR A 310 6.63 -0.80 25.86
CA THR A 310 5.73 0.22 25.28
C THR A 310 4.27 -0.05 25.66
N GLY A 311 3.91 -1.32 25.86
CA GLY A 311 2.58 -1.73 26.34
C GLY A 311 2.25 -1.26 27.75
N LYS A 312 3.25 -0.93 28.58
CA LYS A 312 3.06 -0.36 29.93
C LYS A 312 2.22 0.91 29.94
N LEU A 313 2.27 1.67 28.81
CA LEU A 313 1.48 2.89 28.67
C LEU A 313 -0.03 2.66 28.89
N ILE A 314 -0.56 1.51 28.46
CA ILE A 314 -1.98 1.18 28.70
C ILE A 314 -2.24 0.96 30.19
N THR A 315 -1.36 0.22 30.88
CA THR A 315 -1.50 -0.08 32.32
C THR A 315 -1.39 1.20 33.16
N PHE A 316 -0.39 2.06 32.90
CA PHE A 316 -0.27 3.36 33.57
C PHE A 316 -1.49 4.25 33.30
N SER A 317 -1.89 4.39 32.02
CA SER A 317 -3.05 5.20 31.63
C SER A 317 -4.32 4.74 32.34
N GLY A 318 -4.60 3.45 32.36
CA GLY A 318 -5.78 2.89 33.05
C GLY A 318 -5.74 3.07 34.56
N SER A 319 -4.57 2.95 35.19
CA SER A 319 -4.42 3.11 36.65
C SER A 319 -4.61 4.57 37.09
N ILE A 320 -4.11 5.52 36.30
CA ILE A 320 -4.29 6.96 36.52
C ILE A 320 -5.75 7.36 36.25
N ASP A 321 -6.32 6.91 35.14
CA ASP A 321 -7.70 7.24 34.74
C ASP A 321 -8.74 6.72 35.75
N GLN A 322 -8.47 5.56 36.39
CA GLN A 322 -9.26 5.03 37.50
C GLN A 322 -8.94 5.68 38.85
N LYS A 323 -8.06 6.69 38.89
CA LYS A 323 -7.63 7.37 40.12
C LYS A 323 -7.08 6.43 41.18
N LYS A 324 -6.46 5.31 40.75
CA LYS A 324 -5.85 4.32 41.65
C LYS A 324 -4.47 4.76 42.14
N VAL A 325 -3.82 5.60 41.36
CA VAL A 325 -2.50 6.18 41.65
C VAL A 325 -2.41 7.58 41.05
N THR A 326 -1.50 8.38 41.60
CA THR A 326 -1.01 9.65 41.04
C THR A 326 0.44 9.50 40.58
N PRO A 327 1.01 10.41 39.79
CA PRO A 327 2.41 10.34 39.40
C PRO A 327 3.39 10.25 40.57
N GLU A 328 3.05 10.83 41.70
CA GLU A 328 3.87 10.89 42.94
C GLU A 328 3.52 9.78 43.96
N SER A 329 2.54 8.93 43.69
CA SER A 329 2.27 7.79 44.56
C SER A 329 3.51 6.89 44.67
N VAL A 330 3.92 6.55 45.90
CA VAL A 330 5.17 5.85 46.19
C VAL A 330 4.97 4.36 46.37
N PHE A 331 5.88 3.58 45.82
CA PHE A 331 5.94 2.12 45.95
C PHE A 331 7.34 1.68 46.38
N THR A 332 7.41 0.56 47.08
CA THR A 332 8.67 -0.15 47.33
C THR A 332 8.94 -1.07 46.14
N VAL A 333 10.04 -0.81 45.43
CA VAL A 333 10.36 -1.47 44.14
C VAL A 333 11.64 -2.29 44.33
N PRO A 334 11.54 -3.61 44.62
CA PRO A 334 12.67 -4.51 44.65
C PRO A 334 13.01 -4.99 43.22
N TYR A 335 14.23 -5.42 42.99
CA TYR A 335 14.63 -6.06 41.71
C TYR A 335 13.72 -7.24 41.33
N SER A 336 13.29 -8.01 42.29
CA SER A 336 12.43 -9.18 42.08
C SER A 336 11.32 -9.25 43.12
N ILE A 337 10.11 -9.60 42.68
CA ILE A 337 8.94 -9.75 43.53
C ILE A 337 8.27 -11.12 43.27
N THR A 338 7.83 -11.78 44.38
CA THR A 338 7.01 -12.99 44.28
C THR A 338 5.55 -12.58 44.48
N MET A 339 4.70 -12.89 43.52
CA MET A 339 3.31 -12.55 43.52
C MET A 339 2.48 -13.55 44.40
N PRO A 340 1.25 -13.17 44.84
CA PRO A 340 0.43 -14.05 45.69
C PRO A 340 0.15 -15.44 45.11
N ASN A 341 0.18 -15.59 43.78
CA ASN A 341 0.00 -16.87 43.09
C ASN A 341 1.30 -17.67 42.90
N GLY A 342 2.41 -17.24 43.53
CA GLY A 342 3.72 -17.90 43.46
C GLY A 342 4.59 -17.50 42.26
N GLU A 343 4.07 -16.76 41.30
CA GLU A 343 4.85 -16.28 40.12
C GLU A 343 5.91 -15.29 40.56
N LYS A 344 7.14 -15.47 40.03
CA LYS A 344 8.28 -14.60 40.28
C LYS A 344 8.55 -13.71 39.09
N VAL A 345 8.55 -12.40 39.31
CA VAL A 345 8.83 -11.38 38.28
C VAL A 345 10.03 -10.53 38.70
N HIS A 346 10.88 -10.19 37.77
CA HIS A 346 12.04 -9.33 37.99
C HIS A 346 12.11 -8.21 36.96
N ASP A 347 12.87 -7.19 37.27
CA ASP A 347 13.21 -6.12 36.37
C ASP A 347 14.31 -6.55 35.37
N ASN A 348 14.53 -5.75 34.33
CA ASN A 348 15.52 -6.09 33.31
C ASN A 348 16.95 -6.00 33.85
N ASP A 349 17.21 -4.92 34.58
CA ASP A 349 18.52 -4.62 35.15
C ASP A 349 18.49 -4.82 36.69
N SER A 350 19.56 -5.36 37.25
CA SER A 350 19.69 -5.57 38.68
C SER A 350 19.83 -4.23 39.41
N HIS A 351 19.06 -4.05 40.48
CA HIS A 351 19.08 -2.85 41.34
C HIS A 351 18.71 -3.19 42.78
N GLY A 352 18.99 -2.30 43.70
CA GLY A 352 18.56 -2.42 45.09
C GLY A 352 17.05 -2.20 45.24
N THR A 353 16.54 -2.41 46.45
CA THR A 353 15.16 -2.03 46.77
C THR A 353 15.07 -0.51 46.90
N GLU A 354 14.22 0.11 46.10
CA GLU A 354 14.06 1.55 46.00
C GLU A 354 12.65 2.00 46.40
N ARG A 355 12.55 3.21 46.96
CA ARG A 355 11.28 3.89 47.20
C ARG A 355 11.02 4.82 46.04
N MET A 356 10.16 4.41 45.10
CA MET A 356 9.96 5.13 43.84
C MET A 356 8.54 5.63 43.67
N THR A 357 8.43 6.74 42.98
CA THR A 357 7.14 7.27 42.50
C THR A 357 6.67 6.51 41.25
N VAL A 358 5.39 6.64 40.93
CA VAL A 358 4.81 6.08 39.69
C VAL A 358 5.52 6.64 38.45
N ALA A 359 5.88 7.93 38.45
CA ALA A 359 6.65 8.56 37.38
C ALA A 359 8.05 7.97 37.25
N GLY A 360 8.75 7.73 38.36
CA GLY A 360 10.07 7.09 38.37
C GLY A 360 10.01 5.64 37.87
N ILE A 361 8.97 4.88 38.24
CA ILE A 361 8.74 3.50 37.75
C ILE A 361 8.56 3.49 36.21
N LEU A 362 7.85 4.48 35.64
CA LEU A 362 7.71 4.63 34.20
C LEU A 362 9.04 4.96 33.54
N ALA A 363 9.79 5.94 34.10
CA ALA A 363 11.10 6.40 33.56
C ALA A 363 12.13 5.26 33.51
N LYS A 364 12.28 4.52 34.59
CA LYS A 364 13.18 3.34 34.69
C LYS A 364 12.60 2.08 34.04
N SER A 365 11.33 2.12 33.68
CA SER A 365 10.66 0.96 33.04
C SER A 365 10.61 -0.30 33.91
N TYR A 366 10.53 -0.18 35.23
CA TYR A 366 10.53 -1.32 36.14
C TYR A 366 9.21 -2.13 36.06
N ASN A 367 9.33 -3.44 35.98
CA ASN A 367 8.22 -4.40 35.93
C ASN A 367 7.61 -4.58 37.32
N THR A 368 8.49 -4.72 38.34
CA THR A 368 8.08 -5.03 39.71
C THR A 368 7.26 -3.89 40.33
N GLY A 369 7.61 -2.65 40.01
CA GLY A 369 6.82 -1.49 40.38
C GLY A 369 5.51 -1.40 39.61
N LEU A 370 5.55 -1.62 38.29
CA LEU A 370 4.35 -1.58 37.44
C LEU A 370 3.29 -2.60 37.86
N ILE A 371 3.70 -3.83 38.18
CA ILE A 371 2.75 -4.87 38.60
C ILE A 371 1.97 -4.44 39.84
N GLN A 372 2.63 -3.82 40.83
CA GLN A 372 1.96 -3.31 42.03
C GLN A 372 0.95 -2.19 41.71
N ILE A 373 1.23 -1.39 40.68
CA ILE A 373 0.32 -0.34 40.17
C ILE A 373 -0.86 -0.99 39.43
N GLY A 374 -0.56 -1.89 38.48
CA GLY A 374 -1.55 -2.54 37.62
C GLY A 374 -2.51 -3.47 38.37
N ASP A 375 -2.06 -4.06 39.48
CA ASP A 375 -2.87 -4.96 40.32
C ASP A 375 -3.98 -4.20 41.10
N LYS A 376 -3.89 -2.84 41.15
CA LYS A 376 -4.97 -1.99 41.69
C LYS A 376 -6.14 -1.84 40.72
N VAL A 377 -6.00 -2.28 39.48
CA VAL A 377 -7.05 -2.29 38.44
C VAL A 377 -7.41 -3.73 38.11
N THR A 378 -8.71 -4.06 38.13
CA THR A 378 -9.16 -5.43 37.82
C THR A 378 -8.76 -5.87 36.42
N ASP A 379 -8.55 -7.18 36.23
CA ASP A 379 -8.18 -7.75 34.93
C ASP A 379 -9.21 -7.41 33.85
N ALA A 380 -10.50 -7.47 34.16
CA ALA A 380 -11.57 -7.09 33.25
C ALA A 380 -11.47 -5.62 32.80
N LYS A 381 -11.18 -4.71 33.75
CA LYS A 381 -11.05 -3.28 33.44
C LYS A 381 -9.79 -2.99 32.63
N ARG A 382 -8.67 -3.65 32.94
CA ARG A 382 -7.43 -3.57 32.18
C ARG A 382 -7.63 -4.05 30.73
N TYR A 383 -8.32 -5.19 30.55
CA TYR A 383 -8.70 -5.69 29.24
C TYR A 383 -9.58 -4.70 28.46
N ASP A 384 -10.51 -4.02 29.13
CA ASP A 384 -11.35 -2.98 28.54
C ASP A 384 -10.49 -1.81 28.00
N TYR A 385 -9.51 -1.33 28.79
CA TYR A 385 -8.57 -0.31 28.30
C TYR A 385 -7.75 -0.81 27.11
N MET A 386 -7.23 -2.03 27.13
CA MET A 386 -6.50 -2.59 25.99
C MET A 386 -7.34 -2.55 24.72
N LYS A 387 -8.61 -2.95 24.78
CA LYS A 387 -9.55 -2.87 23.67
C LYS A 387 -9.79 -1.44 23.21
N LYS A 388 -10.05 -0.53 24.14
CA LYS A 388 -10.30 0.88 23.82
C LYS A 388 -9.10 1.54 23.16
N PHE A 389 -7.86 1.19 23.54
CA PHE A 389 -6.64 1.61 22.87
C PHE A 389 -6.44 0.96 21.48
N GLY A 390 -7.32 0.05 21.06
CA GLY A 390 -7.31 -0.57 19.72
C GLY A 390 -6.63 -1.94 19.65
N ILE A 391 -6.14 -2.48 20.76
CA ILE A 391 -5.51 -3.80 20.75
C ILE A 391 -6.56 -4.89 20.47
N GLY A 392 -6.26 -5.79 19.56
CA GLY A 392 -7.20 -6.83 19.12
C GLY A 392 -8.20 -6.36 18.06
N SER A 393 -8.09 -5.12 17.57
CA SER A 393 -8.95 -4.53 16.53
C SER A 393 -8.12 -3.97 15.38
N LYS A 394 -8.70 -3.86 14.20
CA LYS A 394 -8.09 -3.12 13.08
C LYS A 394 -8.11 -1.62 13.37
N THR A 395 -7.12 -0.91 12.84
CA THR A 395 -7.01 0.55 12.99
C THR A 395 -7.90 1.31 12.00
N GLY A 396 -8.34 0.65 10.93
CA GLY A 396 -9.14 1.24 9.85
C GLY A 396 -8.32 1.70 8.65
N VAL A 397 -6.99 1.56 8.70
CA VAL A 397 -6.13 1.91 7.56
C VAL A 397 -6.53 1.13 6.31
N GLU A 398 -6.60 1.81 5.17
CA GLU A 398 -7.13 1.27 3.91
C GLU A 398 -6.12 0.36 3.20
N LEU A 399 -5.36 -0.42 3.95
CA LEU A 399 -4.44 -1.41 3.41
C LEU A 399 -4.97 -2.83 3.57
N PRO A 400 -4.81 -3.69 2.57
CA PRO A 400 -5.30 -5.07 2.63
C PRO A 400 -4.51 -5.89 3.65
N ALA A 401 -5.16 -6.94 4.17
CA ALA A 401 -4.57 -7.89 5.12
C ALA A 401 -4.10 -7.28 6.44
N GLU A 402 -4.72 -6.18 6.88
CA GLU A 402 -4.45 -5.60 8.19
C GLU A 402 -4.68 -6.62 9.30
N SER A 403 -3.66 -6.82 10.15
CA SER A 403 -3.73 -7.68 11.33
C SER A 403 -4.41 -6.97 12.50
N ARG A 404 -5.25 -7.68 13.22
CA ARG A 404 -5.83 -7.21 14.48
C ARG A 404 -4.87 -7.30 15.67
N GLY A 405 -3.71 -7.94 15.48
CA GLY A 405 -2.90 -8.40 16.59
C GLY A 405 -3.57 -9.53 17.36
N ARG A 406 -3.11 -9.79 18.59
CA ARG A 406 -3.67 -10.81 19.47
C ARG A 406 -3.97 -10.23 20.84
N LEU A 407 -5.21 -10.38 21.29
CA LEU A 407 -5.66 -10.06 22.63
C LEU A 407 -6.63 -11.14 23.10
N THR A 408 -6.25 -11.90 24.12
CA THR A 408 -7.10 -12.95 24.71
C THR A 408 -7.91 -12.41 25.87
N GLN A 409 -9.05 -13.03 26.14
CA GLN A 409 -9.91 -12.70 27.29
C GLN A 409 -9.17 -12.95 28.62
N PRO A 410 -9.46 -12.17 29.68
CA PRO A 410 -8.85 -12.36 31.01
C PRO A 410 -8.97 -13.78 31.58
N SER A 411 -10.07 -14.46 31.30
CA SER A 411 -10.30 -15.86 31.70
C SER A 411 -9.29 -16.84 31.09
N SER A 412 -8.62 -16.45 30.00
CA SER A 412 -7.57 -17.24 29.33
C SER A 412 -6.16 -16.85 29.76
N TRP A 413 -6.00 -15.84 30.61
CA TRP A 413 -4.69 -15.46 31.14
C TRP A 413 -4.29 -16.47 32.23
N GLY A 414 -3.28 -17.27 31.97
CA GLY A 414 -2.70 -18.13 33.01
C GLY A 414 -2.10 -17.31 34.17
N PRO A 415 -1.66 -17.97 35.24
CA PRO A 415 -1.12 -17.30 36.44
C PRO A 415 -0.05 -16.24 36.11
N ARG A 416 0.87 -16.57 35.22
CA ARG A 416 1.91 -15.65 34.74
C ARG A 416 1.36 -14.59 33.75
N GLY A 417 0.45 -15.01 32.86
CA GLY A 417 -0.13 -14.14 31.82
C GLY A 417 -0.87 -12.94 32.38
N ARG A 418 -1.51 -13.09 33.55
CA ARG A 418 -2.14 -11.99 34.27
C ARG A 418 -1.18 -10.81 34.51
N TYR A 419 0.07 -11.10 34.84
CA TYR A 419 1.09 -10.08 35.13
C TYR A 419 1.85 -9.64 33.87
N THR A 420 2.19 -10.58 32.98
CA THR A 420 2.95 -10.24 31.77
C THR A 420 2.18 -9.34 30.81
N THR A 421 0.85 -9.43 30.78
CA THR A 421 -0.01 -8.53 30.00
C THR A 421 0.11 -7.07 30.43
N MET A 422 0.48 -6.79 31.70
CA MET A 422 0.68 -5.43 32.21
C MET A 422 1.87 -4.73 31.56
N PHE A 423 2.91 -5.48 31.19
CA PHE A 423 4.14 -4.92 30.62
C PHE A 423 4.37 -5.30 29.15
N GLY A 424 3.30 -5.66 28.43
CA GLY A 424 3.30 -5.80 26.98
C GLY A 424 3.75 -7.16 26.45
N GLN A 425 3.60 -8.23 27.25
CA GLN A 425 3.79 -9.60 26.81
C GLN A 425 2.48 -10.39 26.93
N GLY A 426 2.36 -11.51 26.21
CA GLY A 426 1.13 -12.32 26.17
C GLY A 426 0.04 -11.75 25.25
N TRP A 427 0.28 -10.62 24.60
CA TRP A 427 -0.54 -10.03 23.56
C TRP A 427 0.35 -9.39 22.47
N SER A 428 -0.20 -9.16 21.29
CA SER A 428 0.59 -8.57 20.20
C SER A 428 -0.16 -7.46 19.47
N ALA A 429 0.60 -6.50 18.95
CA ALA A 429 0.11 -5.37 18.19
C ALA A 429 1.02 -5.09 16.99
N THR A 430 0.46 -4.51 15.95
CA THR A 430 1.22 -4.01 14.79
C THR A 430 1.84 -2.65 15.12
N THR A 431 2.85 -2.25 14.34
CA THR A 431 3.46 -0.92 14.47
C THR A 431 2.43 0.20 14.33
N VAL A 432 1.45 0.03 13.43
CA VAL A 432 0.36 1.01 13.24
C VAL A 432 -0.55 1.08 14.47
N GLN A 433 -0.88 -0.06 15.11
CA GLN A 433 -1.64 -0.06 16.37
C GLN A 433 -0.87 0.63 17.51
N LEU A 434 0.46 0.45 17.58
CA LEU A 434 1.28 1.16 18.56
C LEU A 434 1.31 2.68 18.29
N GLY A 435 1.35 3.09 17.01
CA GLY A 435 1.21 4.47 16.59
C GLY A 435 -0.13 5.07 17.01
N GLN A 436 -1.24 4.35 16.78
CA GLN A 436 -2.58 4.78 17.22
C GLN A 436 -2.69 4.89 18.74
N MET A 437 -2.11 3.93 19.47
CA MET A 437 -2.10 3.94 20.93
C MET A 437 -1.44 5.20 21.49
N VAL A 438 -0.24 5.55 21.01
CA VAL A 438 0.47 6.72 21.52
C VAL A 438 -0.14 8.02 20.99
N ALA A 439 -0.67 8.06 19.77
CA ALA A 439 -1.44 9.18 19.23
C ALA A 439 -2.70 9.45 20.07
N THR A 440 -3.36 8.41 20.59
CA THR A 440 -4.52 8.54 21.49
C THR A 440 -4.15 9.29 22.77
N ILE A 441 -2.99 8.99 23.37
CA ILE A 441 -2.50 9.70 24.54
C ILE A 441 -2.20 11.16 24.17
N GLY A 442 -1.48 11.39 23.05
CA GLY A 442 -1.17 12.72 22.53
C GLY A 442 -2.40 13.56 22.18
N ASN A 443 -3.51 12.92 21.81
CA ASN A 443 -4.77 13.57 21.46
C ASN A 443 -5.73 13.75 22.66
N GLY A 444 -5.20 14.00 23.84
CA GLY A 444 -6.02 14.19 25.04
C GLY A 444 -6.90 12.99 25.39
N GLY A 445 -6.45 11.79 25.09
CA GLY A 445 -7.13 10.54 25.38
C GLY A 445 -8.27 10.16 24.41
N VAL A 446 -8.33 10.80 23.25
CA VAL A 446 -9.32 10.52 22.20
C VAL A 446 -8.66 9.75 21.06
N LYS A 447 -9.09 8.51 20.84
CA LYS A 447 -8.68 7.70 19.69
C LYS A 447 -9.36 8.21 18.42
N VAL A 448 -8.56 8.40 17.38
CA VAL A 448 -9.02 8.74 16.02
C VAL A 448 -8.68 7.56 15.11
N PRO A 449 -9.59 7.10 14.26
CA PRO A 449 -9.27 6.11 13.24
C PRO A 449 -8.15 6.59 12.33
N LEU A 450 -7.23 5.68 12.00
CA LEU A 450 -6.11 6.01 11.11
C LEU A 450 -6.53 5.85 9.66
N HIS A 451 -6.00 6.69 8.79
CA HIS A 451 -6.27 6.62 7.36
C HIS A 451 -5.07 7.07 6.52
N ILE A 452 -4.96 6.50 5.32
CA ILE A 452 -3.95 6.83 4.31
C ILE A 452 -4.58 7.54 3.12
N VAL A 453 -5.85 7.27 2.81
CA VAL A 453 -6.56 7.93 1.71
C VAL A 453 -7.16 9.23 2.22
N GLU A 454 -6.76 10.35 1.63
CA GLU A 454 -7.28 11.67 1.97
C GLU A 454 -8.55 11.98 1.17
N SER A 455 -8.50 11.76 -0.14
CA SER A 455 -9.60 12.04 -1.04
C SER A 455 -9.50 11.25 -2.34
N VAL A 456 -10.61 11.21 -3.07
CA VAL A 456 -10.70 10.68 -4.43
C VAL A 456 -11.17 11.80 -5.34
N VAL A 457 -10.38 12.10 -6.39
CA VAL A 457 -10.70 13.13 -7.41
C VAL A 457 -11.15 12.43 -8.68
N ASP A 458 -12.39 12.65 -9.11
CA ASP A 458 -12.92 12.04 -10.33
C ASP A 458 -12.35 12.65 -11.61
N ALA A 459 -12.71 12.09 -12.77
CA ALA A 459 -12.21 12.56 -14.06
C ALA A 459 -12.64 14.00 -14.41
N ASP A 460 -13.68 14.51 -13.77
CA ASP A 460 -14.21 15.86 -13.94
C ASP A 460 -13.58 16.87 -12.97
N GLY A 461 -12.67 16.39 -12.09
CA GLY A 461 -11.97 17.21 -11.10
C GLY A 461 -12.72 17.41 -9.77
N ASN A 462 -13.84 16.70 -9.56
CA ASN A 462 -14.57 16.80 -8.30
C ASN A 462 -13.85 15.98 -7.22
N GLU A 463 -13.42 16.64 -6.15
CA GLU A 463 -12.76 16.02 -5.01
C GLU A 463 -13.80 15.57 -3.97
N LYS A 464 -13.71 14.29 -3.58
CA LYS A 464 -14.53 13.68 -2.52
C LYS A 464 -13.61 13.27 -1.39
N PRO A 465 -13.58 14.01 -0.25
CA PRO A 465 -12.79 13.61 0.91
C PRO A 465 -13.33 12.30 1.49
N VAL A 466 -12.43 11.48 2.02
CA VAL A 466 -12.80 10.30 2.81
C VAL A 466 -13.26 10.81 4.18
N ALA A 467 -14.51 10.52 4.53
CA ALA A 467 -15.06 10.95 5.81
C ALA A 467 -14.36 10.20 6.96
N PRO A 468 -13.86 10.91 7.98
CA PRO A 468 -13.26 10.26 9.13
C PRO A 468 -14.33 9.47 9.90
N GLU A 469 -13.96 8.26 10.35
CA GLU A 469 -14.80 7.46 11.22
C GLU A 469 -14.94 8.12 12.62
N LYS A 470 -15.84 7.57 13.44
CA LYS A 470 -16.19 8.12 14.75
C LYS A 470 -15.02 8.08 15.73
N LYS A 471 -14.67 9.25 16.29
CA LYS A 471 -13.70 9.38 17.38
C LYS A 471 -14.22 8.76 18.68
N GLU A 472 -13.33 8.15 19.47
CA GLU A 472 -13.69 7.46 20.71
C GLU A 472 -12.81 7.95 21.87
N ARG A 473 -13.43 8.33 23.00
CA ARG A 473 -12.69 8.66 24.23
C ARG A 473 -12.26 7.37 24.94
N VAL A 474 -10.97 7.22 25.14
CA VAL A 474 -10.33 6.07 25.77
C VAL A 474 -10.03 6.34 27.25
N ILE A 475 -9.41 7.49 27.51
CA ILE A 475 -9.10 8.01 28.85
C ILE A 475 -9.51 9.48 28.95
N SER A 476 -9.62 10.02 30.16
CA SER A 476 -9.92 11.43 30.39
C SER A 476 -8.79 12.34 29.86
N ALA A 477 -9.11 13.61 29.57
CA ALA A 477 -8.13 14.59 29.14
C ALA A 477 -7.03 14.81 30.20
N ASP A 478 -7.42 14.85 31.47
CA ASP A 478 -6.49 15.02 32.58
C ASP A 478 -5.52 13.85 32.72
N SER A 479 -6.04 12.62 32.52
CA SER A 479 -5.20 11.40 32.54
C SER A 479 -4.21 11.39 31.37
N ALA A 480 -4.64 11.83 30.20
CA ALA A 480 -3.78 11.93 29.03
C ALA A 480 -2.68 13.00 29.22
N ALA A 481 -3.03 14.18 29.73
CA ALA A 481 -2.08 15.23 30.05
C ALA A 481 -1.06 14.77 31.12
N THR A 482 -1.53 14.06 32.15
CA THR A 482 -0.67 13.46 33.17
C THR A 482 0.30 12.45 32.57
N MET A 483 -0.19 11.56 31.69
CA MET A 483 0.65 10.59 30.99
C MET A 483 1.72 11.27 30.12
N LEU A 484 1.37 12.31 29.36
CA LEU A 484 2.34 13.05 28.53
C LEU A 484 3.46 13.66 29.39
N LYS A 485 3.12 14.25 30.54
CA LYS A 485 4.11 14.78 31.48
C LYS A 485 5.03 13.66 32.02
N MET A 486 4.47 12.54 32.44
CA MET A 486 5.26 11.40 32.93
C MET A 486 6.15 10.80 31.84
N MET A 487 5.67 10.70 30.61
CA MET A 487 6.42 10.14 29.47
C MET A 487 7.63 10.98 29.06
N GLN A 488 7.68 12.29 29.40
CA GLN A 488 8.86 13.13 29.16
C GLN A 488 10.09 12.63 29.93
N ALA A 489 9.89 12.05 31.12
CA ALA A 489 10.97 11.49 31.93
C ALA A 489 11.72 10.33 31.21
N VAL A 490 11.07 9.66 30.25
CA VAL A 490 11.69 8.54 29.49
C VAL A 490 12.81 9.02 28.56
N THR A 491 12.80 10.28 28.15
CA THR A 491 13.85 10.85 27.28
C THR A 491 14.91 11.65 28.06
N ASP A 492 14.86 11.66 29.40
CA ASP A 492 15.89 12.29 30.21
C ASP A 492 17.22 11.52 30.17
N LYS A 493 18.32 12.16 30.59
CA LYS A 493 19.69 11.70 30.45
C LYS A 493 19.93 10.29 31.03
N ASP A 494 19.32 9.99 32.17
CA ASP A 494 19.51 8.72 32.88
C ASP A 494 18.35 7.72 32.66
N SER A 495 17.61 7.91 31.57
CA SER A 495 16.44 7.10 31.24
C SER A 495 16.63 6.26 29.99
N THR A 496 15.73 5.31 29.79
CA THR A 496 15.83 4.29 28.74
C THR A 496 15.71 4.81 27.31
N GLY A 497 15.12 5.98 27.10
CA GLY A 497 14.82 6.57 25.79
C GLY A 497 15.65 7.81 25.46
N TYR A 498 16.79 8.02 26.10
CA TYR A 498 17.65 9.19 25.89
C TYR A 498 17.97 9.48 24.42
N LEU A 499 18.20 8.43 23.61
CA LEU A 499 18.52 8.57 22.19
C LEU A 499 17.34 9.01 21.30
N ALA A 500 16.14 9.13 21.87
CA ALA A 500 14.97 9.66 21.16
C ALA A 500 14.83 11.19 21.24
N ARG A 501 15.77 11.88 21.87
CA ARG A 501 15.72 13.35 22.00
C ARG A 501 15.72 14.05 20.66
N VAL A 502 14.99 15.16 20.61
CA VAL A 502 14.93 16.07 19.46
C VAL A 502 15.26 17.45 19.98
N GLU A 503 16.32 18.05 19.47
CA GLU A 503 16.77 19.37 19.91
C GLU A 503 15.68 20.43 19.69
N GLY A 504 15.41 21.22 20.72
CA GLY A 504 14.36 22.24 20.71
C GLY A 504 12.94 21.71 20.95
N TYR A 505 12.75 20.40 21.17
CA TYR A 505 11.43 19.79 21.37
C TYR A 505 11.39 18.89 22.60
N ASN A 506 10.34 19.05 23.40
CA ASN A 506 10.04 18.09 24.45
C ASN A 506 9.41 16.84 23.83
N VAL A 507 10.01 15.67 24.07
CA VAL A 507 9.53 14.39 23.58
C VAL A 507 8.91 13.61 24.75
N ALA A 508 7.66 13.19 24.59
CA ALA A 508 7.03 12.21 25.47
C ALA A 508 7.09 10.83 24.83
N GLY A 509 7.82 9.88 25.41
CA GLY A 509 8.07 8.60 24.76
C GLY A 509 8.07 7.38 25.68
N LYS A 510 8.23 6.19 25.10
CA LYS A 510 8.45 4.94 25.81
C LYS A 510 9.21 3.95 24.93
N THR A 511 10.28 3.38 25.51
CA THR A 511 11.01 2.24 24.95
C THR A 511 10.31 0.93 25.25
N GLY A 512 10.44 -0.04 24.37
CA GLY A 512 10.02 -1.41 24.61
C GLY A 512 11.07 -2.40 24.11
N THR A 513 11.13 -3.53 24.80
CA THR A 513 11.93 -4.68 24.37
C THR A 513 11.15 -5.93 24.76
N ALA A 514 10.93 -6.80 23.78
CA ALA A 514 10.30 -8.10 23.99
C ALA A 514 11.21 -9.21 23.50
N GLN A 515 11.23 -10.32 24.20
CA GLN A 515 11.93 -11.53 23.78
C GLN A 515 10.99 -12.37 22.91
N VAL A 516 11.50 -12.93 21.83
CA VAL A 516 10.74 -13.77 20.90
C VAL A 516 11.36 -15.16 20.88
N PRO A 517 10.54 -16.22 21.07
CA PRO A 517 11.02 -17.58 20.94
C PRO A 517 11.39 -17.92 19.49
N ASP A 518 12.44 -18.70 19.32
CA ASP A 518 12.76 -19.37 18.07
C ASP A 518 11.83 -20.58 17.83
N ALA A 519 12.06 -21.31 16.74
CA ALA A 519 11.27 -22.50 16.39
C ALA A 519 11.31 -23.61 17.47
N ASN A 520 12.31 -23.59 18.35
CA ASN A 520 12.48 -24.55 19.46
C ASN A 520 11.94 -24.02 20.79
N GLY A 521 11.31 -22.83 20.78
CA GLY A 521 10.79 -22.20 22.00
C GLY A 521 11.85 -21.46 22.84
N LYS A 522 13.12 -21.40 22.40
CA LYS A 522 14.17 -20.69 23.10
C LYS A 522 14.11 -19.20 22.76
N LEU A 523 14.17 -18.34 23.77
CA LEU A 523 14.14 -16.87 23.63
C LEU A 523 15.48 -16.35 23.08
N THR A 524 15.64 -16.42 21.75
CA THR A 524 16.89 -16.06 21.05
C THR A 524 16.79 -14.76 20.26
N LYS A 525 15.58 -14.30 19.97
CA LYS A 525 15.32 -13.07 19.22
C LYS A 525 14.75 -11.98 20.13
N ARG A 526 14.88 -10.72 19.69
CA ARG A 526 14.30 -9.56 20.37
C ARG A 526 13.55 -8.67 19.40
N VAL A 527 12.58 -7.97 19.92
CA VAL A 527 11.90 -6.86 19.25
C VAL A 527 12.20 -5.60 20.05
N GLY A 528 12.86 -4.64 19.42
CA GLY A 528 13.04 -3.30 19.96
C GLY A 528 11.93 -2.39 19.45
N THR A 529 11.22 -1.70 20.34
CA THR A 529 10.18 -0.72 19.98
C THR A 529 10.45 0.62 20.64
N PHE A 530 10.03 1.68 19.96
CA PHE A 530 9.92 3.01 20.56
C PHE A 530 8.62 3.67 20.07
N VAL A 531 7.88 4.28 20.98
CA VAL A 531 6.74 5.12 20.64
C VAL A 531 6.91 6.47 21.30
N GLY A 532 6.53 7.54 20.60
CA GLY A 532 6.65 8.88 21.14
C GLY A 532 5.75 9.89 20.46
N VAL A 533 5.57 11.00 21.16
CA VAL A 533 4.77 12.16 20.76
C VAL A 533 5.65 13.40 20.87
N LEU A 534 5.56 14.29 19.90
CA LEU A 534 6.23 15.58 19.97
C LEU A 534 5.43 16.67 19.22
N PRO A 535 5.58 17.96 19.68
CA PRO A 535 6.07 18.38 20.98
C PRO A 535 5.18 17.82 22.10
N ALA A 536 5.73 17.52 23.28
CA ALA A 536 4.95 16.96 24.39
C ALA A 536 3.99 17.98 25.02
N ASP A 537 4.35 19.26 24.98
CA ASP A 537 3.56 20.40 25.46
C ASP A 537 2.41 20.76 24.52
N LYS A 538 2.58 20.57 23.19
CA LYS A 538 1.56 20.82 22.18
C LYS A 538 1.61 19.70 21.10
N PRO A 539 1.07 18.52 21.40
CA PRO A 539 1.20 17.34 20.54
C PRO A 539 0.73 17.56 19.11
N GLN A 540 1.61 17.29 18.13
CA GLN A 540 1.34 17.42 16.69
C GLN A 540 1.47 16.08 15.98
N ILE A 541 2.54 15.33 16.28
CA ILE A 541 2.80 14.05 15.65
C ILE A 541 3.10 12.96 16.67
N ALA A 542 2.70 11.74 16.33
CA ALA A 542 3.04 10.52 17.04
C ALA A 542 3.83 9.61 16.11
N VAL A 543 4.91 9.03 16.61
CA VAL A 543 5.76 8.11 15.85
C VAL A 543 5.89 6.80 16.61
N ALA A 544 5.74 5.68 15.89
CA ALA A 544 6.03 4.34 16.41
C ALA A 544 7.05 3.65 15.50
N VAL A 545 8.06 3.04 16.12
CA VAL A 545 9.14 2.31 15.46
C VAL A 545 9.23 0.90 16.05
N THR A 546 9.36 -0.08 15.19
CA THR A 546 9.60 -1.49 15.53
C THR A 546 10.82 -1.98 14.77
N VAL A 547 11.80 -2.58 15.46
CA VAL A 547 12.95 -3.23 14.86
C VAL A 547 13.02 -4.66 15.37
N PHE A 548 12.91 -5.62 14.48
CA PHE A 548 12.93 -7.05 14.78
C PHE A 548 14.36 -7.55 14.59
N ASN A 549 15.04 -7.79 15.72
CA ASN A 549 16.44 -8.20 15.70
C ASN A 549 16.59 -9.71 15.97
N GLY A 550 16.86 -10.49 14.92
CA GLY A 550 17.06 -11.93 15.00
C GLY A 550 18.34 -12.37 15.71
N LYS A 551 19.33 -11.50 15.95
CA LYS A 551 20.65 -11.85 16.51
C LYS A 551 20.85 -11.46 17.98
N GLY A 552 19.81 -11.13 18.70
CA GLY A 552 19.81 -11.02 20.15
C GLY A 552 20.44 -9.78 20.79
N ALA A 553 21.02 -8.85 20.03
CA ALA A 553 21.43 -7.53 20.51
C ALA A 553 20.39 -6.49 20.13
N GLY A 554 20.14 -5.53 20.98
CA GLY A 554 19.35 -4.36 20.66
C GLY A 554 18.09 -4.19 21.52
N TYR A 555 18.24 -3.32 22.49
CA TYR A 555 17.13 -2.77 23.24
C TYR A 555 16.42 -1.71 22.42
N GLY A 556 15.11 -1.49 22.64
CA GLY A 556 14.35 -0.47 21.92
C GLY A 556 14.95 0.94 22.01
N GLY A 557 15.59 1.26 23.14
CA GLY A 557 16.35 2.51 23.31
C GLY A 557 17.58 2.64 22.40
N GLU A 558 18.16 1.53 21.95
CA GLU A 558 19.34 1.51 21.09
C GLU A 558 19.00 1.43 19.60
N VAL A 559 17.99 0.63 19.23
CA VAL A 559 17.70 0.34 17.82
C VAL A 559 16.52 1.13 17.28
N ALA A 560 15.52 1.49 18.10
CA ALA A 560 14.29 2.17 17.66
C ALA A 560 14.27 3.67 18.04
N ALA A 561 14.81 4.06 19.19
CA ALA A 561 14.85 5.45 19.62
C ALA A 561 15.68 6.36 18.69
N PRO A 562 16.86 5.95 18.15
CA PRO A 562 17.59 6.75 17.16
C PRO A 562 16.82 6.95 15.86
N VAL A 563 16.04 5.96 15.40
CA VAL A 563 15.17 6.08 14.23
C VAL A 563 14.10 7.14 14.49
N PHE A 564 13.45 7.08 15.67
CA PHE A 564 12.49 8.09 16.08
C PHE A 564 13.11 9.49 16.05
N SER A 565 14.26 9.69 16.69
CA SER A 565 14.94 11.00 16.74
C SER A 565 15.25 11.53 15.33
N ASN A 566 15.83 10.72 14.47
CA ASN A 566 16.18 11.09 13.09
C ASN A 566 14.94 11.56 12.31
N VAL A 567 13.88 10.75 12.35
CA VAL A 567 12.65 11.04 11.62
C VAL A 567 11.93 12.24 12.20
N ALA A 568 11.87 12.36 13.52
CA ALA A 568 11.22 13.47 14.19
C ALA A 568 11.91 14.81 13.87
N HIS A 569 13.25 14.87 13.85
CA HIS A 569 14.01 16.04 13.40
C HIS A 569 13.66 16.49 11.98
N PHE A 570 13.47 15.55 11.08
CA PHE A 570 13.05 15.85 9.71
C PHE A 570 11.59 16.31 9.68
N ALA A 571 10.70 15.57 10.37
CA ALA A 571 9.26 15.81 10.37
C ALA A 571 8.90 17.20 10.91
N VAL A 572 9.52 17.65 12.02
CA VAL A 572 9.22 18.96 12.59
C VAL A 572 9.54 20.10 11.64
N ARG A 573 10.62 19.98 10.88
CA ARG A 573 10.99 20.96 9.84
C ARG A 573 10.07 20.88 8.62
N GLN A 574 9.83 19.68 8.14
CA GLN A 574 8.99 19.43 6.95
C GLN A 574 7.54 19.89 7.14
N LEU A 575 7.02 19.73 8.37
CA LEU A 575 5.65 20.08 8.73
C LEU A 575 5.52 21.49 9.35
N GLY A 576 6.63 22.21 9.52
CA GLY A 576 6.63 23.55 10.13
C GLY A 576 6.20 23.55 11.59
N ILE A 577 6.48 22.48 12.35
CA ILE A 577 6.11 22.38 13.76
C ILE A 577 7.01 23.29 14.58
N ALA A 578 6.41 24.19 15.35
CA ALA A 578 7.15 25.10 16.22
C ALA A 578 7.85 24.33 17.37
N PRO A 579 9.05 24.76 17.80
CA PRO A 579 9.72 24.23 18.98
C PRO A 579 8.86 24.31 20.24
N SER A 580 9.16 23.47 21.23
CA SER A 580 8.53 23.52 22.55
C SER A 580 8.82 24.87 23.23
N THR A 581 7.78 25.45 23.82
CA THR A 581 7.88 26.72 24.58
C THR A 581 8.01 26.49 26.07
N GLU A 582 7.53 25.34 26.54
CA GLU A 582 7.61 24.98 27.97
C GLU A 582 8.91 24.23 28.26
N PRO A 583 9.51 24.39 29.43
CA PRO A 583 10.64 23.59 29.85
C PRO A 583 10.24 22.12 29.98
N LEU A 584 11.21 21.20 29.86
CA LEU A 584 10.99 19.79 30.09
C LEU A 584 10.40 19.56 31.49
N PHE A 585 9.21 18.99 31.54
CA PHE A 585 8.54 18.71 32.79
C PHE A 585 9.15 17.49 33.48
N LYS A 586 9.48 17.60 34.79
CA LYS A 586 10.06 16.52 35.59
C LYS A 586 9.21 16.24 36.81
N TYR A 587 8.69 15.03 36.92
CA TYR A 587 8.22 14.49 38.19
C TYR A 587 9.39 13.94 39.01
N PRO A 588 9.35 13.99 40.36
CA PRO A 588 10.30 13.28 41.20
C PRO A 588 10.26 11.79 40.92
N TRP A 589 11.40 11.10 40.78
CA TRP A 589 11.49 9.66 40.54
C TRP A 589 11.53 8.85 41.84
N TYR A 590 12.06 9.46 42.88
CA TYR A 590 12.23 8.82 44.17
C TYR A 590 11.48 9.59 45.27
N GLU A 591 11.02 8.88 46.29
CA GLU A 591 10.29 9.46 47.43
C GLU A 591 11.05 10.65 48.04
N TYR A 592 12.36 10.56 48.21
CA TYR A 592 13.19 11.62 48.83
C TYR A 592 13.27 12.91 48.00
N GLN A 593 12.82 12.89 46.75
CA GLN A 593 12.76 14.05 45.84
C GLN A 593 11.43 14.80 45.95
N ILE A 594 10.39 14.19 46.54
CA ILE A 594 9.06 14.82 46.63
C ILE A 594 9.16 16.09 47.50
N GLY A 595 8.64 17.21 46.97
CA GLY A 595 8.66 18.51 47.65
C GLY A 595 10.00 19.26 47.63
N LYS A 596 11.01 18.71 46.94
CA LYS A 596 12.26 19.41 46.66
C LYS A 596 12.12 20.05 45.26
N ASN A 597 11.96 21.37 45.22
CA ASN A 597 12.07 22.12 43.96
C ASN A 597 13.57 22.22 43.64
N ASP A 598 14.03 21.48 42.61
CA ASP A 598 15.32 21.70 41.94
C ASP A 598 15.16 22.75 40.85
#